data_76f7ad73b0246f6751cce42879ceb574
#
_entry.id   76f7ad73b0246f6751cce42879ceb574
#
_cell.length_a   1.000
_cell.length_b   1.000
_cell.length_c   1.000
_cell.angle_alpha   90.00
_cell.angle_beta   90.00
_cell.angle_gamma   90.00
#
_symmetry.space_group_name_H-M   'P 1'
#
loop_
_entity.id
_entity.type
_entity.pdbx_description
1 polymer ?
#
loop_
_entity_poly.entity_id
_entity_poly.type
_entity_poly.pdbx_seq_one_letter_code
_entity_poly.pdbx_strand_id
1 'polypeptide(L)'
;MPAEIRFKESLTDEERQSLFGWGENIFGIEDAGYRWRGKDFHFVTEEGGRAVSHVGVLKTAVRAGGREVTVGGVGAVVTRPEAQGRRLVHEALRQAASYICHELGAEFGMLFCLPRLAPFYARQGWQMVEGEVVIEQPAGPVVWPYHVMVLPCGGR
;
A
#
# COMPACT_ATOMS: atom_id res chain seq x y z
N MET A 1 22.76 -9.83 8.50
CA MET A 1 22.44 -10.12 7.09
C MET A 1 21.83 -8.88 6.46
N PRO A 2 22.23 -8.55 5.24
CA PRO A 2 21.60 -7.41 4.57
C PRO A 2 20.15 -7.70 4.23
N ALA A 3 19.36 -6.64 4.15
CA ALA A 3 17.98 -6.74 3.75
C ALA A 3 17.88 -6.87 2.24
N GLU A 4 17.00 -7.73 1.76
CA GLU A 4 16.73 -7.91 0.34
C GLU A 4 15.24 -7.72 0.08
N ILE A 5 14.91 -7.04 -1.01
CA ILE A 5 13.51 -6.89 -1.42
C ILE A 5 13.24 -7.91 -2.51
N ARG A 6 12.18 -8.69 -2.31
CA ARG A 6 11.74 -9.68 -3.30
C ARG A 6 10.35 -9.33 -3.79
N PHE A 7 10.20 -9.37 -5.11
CA PHE A 7 8.89 -9.22 -5.75
C PHE A 7 8.21 -10.58 -5.80
N LYS A 8 6.96 -10.64 -5.36
CA LYS A 8 6.19 -11.88 -5.33
C LYS A 8 4.77 -11.65 -5.80
N GLU A 9 4.20 -12.66 -6.46
CA GLU A 9 2.80 -12.61 -6.87
C GLU A 9 1.88 -13.25 -5.84
N SER A 10 2.43 -13.89 -4.82
CA SER A 10 1.67 -14.43 -3.70
C SER A 10 2.59 -14.57 -2.49
N LEU A 11 1.99 -14.64 -1.31
CA LEU A 11 2.72 -14.84 -0.07
C LEU A 11 2.44 -16.25 0.45
N THR A 12 3.47 -16.87 1.04
CA THR A 12 3.29 -18.13 1.75
C THR A 12 2.61 -17.87 3.09
N ASP A 13 2.09 -18.94 3.71
CA ASP A 13 1.51 -18.82 5.04
C ASP A 13 2.54 -18.34 6.06
N GLU A 14 3.77 -18.79 5.94
CA GLU A 14 4.85 -18.37 6.83
C GLU A 14 5.13 -16.88 6.68
N GLU A 15 5.14 -16.39 5.45
CA GLU A 15 5.33 -14.96 5.21
C GLU A 15 4.17 -14.14 5.77
N ARG A 16 2.94 -14.61 5.59
CA ARG A 16 1.78 -13.92 6.14
C ARG A 16 1.84 -13.84 7.65
N GLN A 17 2.20 -14.94 8.28
CA GLN A 17 2.30 -14.98 9.73
C GLN A 17 3.40 -14.03 10.24
N SER A 18 4.55 -14.03 9.57
CA SER A 18 5.64 -13.15 9.96
C SER A 18 5.27 -11.68 9.81
N LEU A 19 4.63 -11.32 8.69
CA LEU A 19 4.34 -9.93 8.38
C LEU A 19 3.12 -9.40 9.13
N PHE A 20 2.07 -10.22 9.26
CA PHE A 20 0.78 -9.73 9.73
C PHE A 20 0.32 -10.36 11.03
N GLY A 21 0.95 -11.41 11.49
CA GLY A 21 0.49 -12.16 12.64
C GLY A 21 1.15 -11.81 13.97
N TRP A 22 1.95 -10.74 14.01
CA TRP A 22 2.72 -10.40 15.21
C TRP A 22 1.97 -9.52 16.21
N GLY A 23 0.77 -9.11 15.90
CA GLY A 23 0.00 -8.26 16.80
C GLY A 23 -1.43 -8.11 16.34
N GLU A 24 -2.19 -7.31 17.06
CA GLU A 24 -3.58 -7.01 16.71
C GLU A 24 -3.68 -5.57 16.27
N ASN A 25 -4.61 -5.29 15.34
CA ASN A 25 -4.88 -3.96 14.81
C ASN A 25 -3.59 -3.24 14.38
N ILE A 26 -2.70 -3.98 13.73
CA ILE A 26 -1.37 -3.46 13.40
C ILE A 26 -1.42 -2.30 12.40
N PHE A 27 -2.50 -2.19 11.62
CA PHE A 27 -2.68 -1.07 10.70
C PHE A 27 -3.45 0.09 11.35
N GLY A 28 -4.03 -0.12 12.52
CA GLY A 28 -4.74 0.91 13.25
C GLY A 28 -6.20 1.10 12.86
N ILE A 29 -6.71 0.31 11.91
CA ILE A 29 -8.08 0.45 11.43
C ILE A 29 -8.80 -0.89 11.24
N GLU A 30 -8.21 -2.01 11.68
CA GLU A 30 -8.83 -3.32 11.48
C GLU A 30 -10.17 -3.44 12.20
N ASP A 31 -10.30 -2.77 13.34
CA ASP A 31 -11.53 -2.82 14.12
C ASP A 31 -12.59 -1.82 13.64
N ALA A 32 -12.31 -1.04 12.60
CA ALA A 32 -13.30 -0.12 12.04
C ALA A 32 -14.30 -0.81 11.13
N GLY A 33 -14.09 -2.10 10.82
CA GLY A 33 -15.04 -2.88 10.05
C GLY A 33 -14.96 -2.73 8.55
N TYR A 34 -13.92 -2.10 8.03
CA TYR A 34 -13.75 -1.98 6.59
C TYR A 34 -13.26 -3.29 5.99
N ARG A 35 -13.71 -3.57 4.77
CA ARG A 35 -13.23 -4.68 3.98
C ARG A 35 -12.24 -4.20 2.95
N TRP A 36 -11.09 -4.86 2.87
CA TRP A 36 -10.02 -4.47 1.96
C TRP A 36 -9.80 -5.57 0.95
N ARG A 37 -9.51 -5.17 -0.30
CA ARG A 37 -9.22 -6.13 -1.36
C ARG A 37 -7.81 -6.69 -1.16
N GLY A 38 -7.66 -7.97 -1.52
CA GLY A 38 -6.34 -8.60 -1.51
C GLY A 38 -5.41 -7.92 -2.51
N LYS A 39 -4.12 -8.06 -2.27
CA LYS A 39 -3.10 -7.47 -3.15
C LYS A 39 -2.69 -8.49 -4.20
N ASP A 40 -2.40 -7.98 -5.39
CA ASP A 40 -2.00 -8.82 -6.52
C ASP A 40 -0.51 -9.07 -6.53
N PHE A 41 0.27 -8.11 -6.01
CA PHE A 41 1.72 -8.16 -6.04
C PHE A 41 2.27 -7.71 -4.70
N HIS A 42 3.46 -8.21 -4.36
CA HIS A 42 4.03 -8.02 -3.05
C HIS A 42 5.51 -7.69 -3.15
N PHE A 43 5.91 -6.62 -2.47
CA PHE A 43 7.33 -6.29 -2.33
C PHE A 43 7.70 -6.61 -0.89
N VAL A 44 8.41 -7.72 -0.71
CA VAL A 44 8.72 -8.27 0.61
C VAL A 44 10.18 -8.03 0.91
N THR A 45 10.45 -7.36 2.02
CA THR A 45 11.82 -7.20 2.50
C THR A 45 12.13 -8.35 3.43
N GLU A 46 13.23 -9.05 3.15
CA GLU A 46 13.67 -10.21 3.92
C GLU A 46 15.03 -9.94 4.55
N GLU A 47 15.20 -10.45 5.76
CA GLU A 47 16.48 -10.45 6.45
C GLU A 47 16.68 -11.84 7.05
N GLY A 48 17.83 -12.46 6.74
CA GLY A 48 18.13 -13.78 7.27
C GLY A 48 17.08 -14.82 6.88
N GLY A 49 16.48 -14.69 5.72
CA GLY A 49 15.46 -15.62 5.25
C GLY A 49 14.08 -15.40 5.84
N ARG A 50 13.89 -14.31 6.56
CA ARG A 50 12.61 -14.01 7.22
C ARG A 50 12.00 -12.74 6.66
N ALA A 51 10.71 -12.77 6.34
CA ALA A 51 9.99 -11.58 5.87
C ALA A 51 9.80 -10.61 7.04
N VAL A 52 10.29 -9.38 6.89
CA VAL A 52 10.24 -8.39 7.97
C VAL A 52 9.47 -7.13 7.58
N SER A 53 9.26 -6.88 6.29
CA SER A 53 8.54 -5.68 5.84
C SER A 53 7.83 -5.98 4.52
N HIS A 54 6.78 -5.22 4.22
CA HIS A 54 5.93 -5.53 3.07
C HIS A 54 5.26 -4.27 2.54
N VAL A 55 5.21 -4.17 1.23
CA VAL A 55 4.37 -3.20 0.51
C VAL A 55 3.56 -4.00 -0.50
N GLY A 56 2.24 -3.92 -0.41
CA GLY A 56 1.34 -4.63 -1.33
C GLY A 56 0.83 -3.71 -2.42
N VAL A 57 0.60 -4.27 -3.60
CA VAL A 57 0.10 -3.54 -4.75
C VAL A 57 -1.07 -4.30 -5.36
N LEU A 58 -2.09 -3.55 -5.76
CA LEU A 58 -3.20 -4.16 -6.49
C LEU A 58 -3.54 -3.27 -7.69
N LYS A 59 -3.81 -3.90 -8.83
CA LYS A 59 -4.25 -3.18 -10.01
C LYS A 59 -5.76 -3.07 -9.98
N THR A 60 -6.29 -1.86 -10.11
CA THR A 60 -7.73 -1.67 -10.07
C THR A 60 -8.10 -0.42 -10.85
N ALA A 61 -9.41 -0.18 -11.00
CA ALA A 61 -9.91 1.00 -11.66
C ALA A 61 -10.73 1.81 -10.66
N VAL A 62 -10.64 3.12 -10.77
CA VAL A 62 -11.44 4.04 -9.96
C VAL A 62 -12.08 5.06 -10.90
N ARG A 63 -13.12 5.73 -10.43
CA ARG A 63 -13.73 6.82 -11.19
C ARG A 63 -13.22 8.15 -10.65
N ALA A 64 -12.71 8.97 -11.55
CA ALA A 64 -12.21 10.29 -11.20
C ALA A 64 -12.72 11.27 -12.23
N GLY A 65 -13.47 12.28 -11.79
CA GLY A 65 -14.02 13.28 -12.70
C GLY A 65 -14.96 12.68 -13.75
N GLY A 66 -15.71 11.64 -13.39
CA GLY A 66 -16.63 10.98 -14.30
C GLY A 66 -15.97 9.99 -15.27
N ARG A 67 -14.67 9.75 -15.15
CA ARG A 67 -13.90 8.92 -16.05
C ARG A 67 -13.29 7.75 -15.27
N GLU A 68 -13.28 6.58 -15.90
CA GLU A 68 -12.61 5.43 -15.29
C GLU A 68 -11.11 5.51 -15.51
N VAL A 69 -10.35 5.30 -14.47
CA VAL A 69 -8.89 5.44 -14.48
C VAL A 69 -8.28 4.20 -13.85
N THR A 70 -7.26 3.64 -14.50
CA THR A 70 -6.51 2.51 -13.94
C THR A 70 -5.47 3.04 -12.95
N VAL A 71 -5.47 2.46 -11.76
CA VAL A 71 -4.53 2.85 -10.70
C VAL A 71 -3.83 1.62 -10.14
N GLY A 72 -2.65 1.84 -9.56
CA GLY A 72 -2.01 0.85 -8.73
C GLY A 72 -2.25 1.21 -7.28
N GLY A 73 -3.06 0.41 -6.60
CA GLY A 73 -3.34 0.64 -5.18
C GLY A 73 -2.21 0.11 -4.32
N VAL A 74 -1.73 0.92 -3.39
CA VAL A 74 -0.71 0.51 -2.43
C VAL A 74 -1.38 0.27 -1.09
N GLY A 75 -1.10 -0.86 -0.46
CA GLY A 75 -1.67 -1.16 0.84
C GLY A 75 -0.92 -2.27 1.53
N ALA A 76 -1.44 -2.67 2.69
CA ALA A 76 -0.80 -3.69 3.53
C ALA A 76 0.68 -3.36 3.77
N VAL A 77 0.97 -2.08 3.99
CA VAL A 77 2.32 -1.59 4.28
C VAL A 77 2.60 -1.86 5.75
N VAL A 78 3.57 -2.71 6.02
CA VAL A 78 3.84 -3.15 7.39
C VAL A 78 5.33 -3.43 7.55
N THR A 79 5.83 -3.20 8.76
CA THR A 79 7.18 -3.57 9.16
C THR A 79 7.09 -4.17 10.55
N ARG A 80 7.72 -5.33 10.74
CA ARG A 80 7.74 -5.96 12.05
C ARG A 80 8.37 -5.02 13.09
N PRO A 81 7.91 -5.07 14.35
CA PRO A 81 8.38 -4.10 15.36
C PRO A 81 9.91 -4.02 15.50
N GLU A 82 10.59 -5.16 15.45
CA GLU A 82 12.04 -5.18 15.63
C GLU A 82 12.80 -4.59 14.44
N ALA A 83 12.13 -4.42 13.30
CA ALA A 83 12.76 -3.89 12.09
C ALA A 83 12.33 -2.46 11.75
N GLN A 84 11.49 -1.86 12.59
CA GLN A 84 11.01 -0.50 12.37
C GLN A 84 12.14 0.52 12.60
N GLY A 85 11.98 1.70 11.99
CA GLY A 85 12.94 2.78 12.16
C GLY A 85 14.21 2.65 11.31
N ARG A 86 14.24 1.68 10.40
CA ARG A 86 15.41 1.42 9.56
C ARG A 86 15.18 1.78 8.09
N ARG A 87 14.10 2.48 7.79
CA ARG A 87 13.75 2.96 6.44
C ARG A 87 13.55 1.84 5.41
N LEU A 88 13.17 0.64 5.87
CA LEU A 88 13.00 -0.49 4.95
C LEU A 88 11.86 -0.25 3.95
N VAL A 89 10.78 0.40 4.40
CA VAL A 89 9.64 0.68 3.52
C VAL A 89 9.97 1.67 2.42
N HIS A 90 10.92 2.57 2.65
CA HIS A 90 11.28 3.57 1.64
C HIS A 90 11.66 2.95 0.30
N GLU A 91 12.57 1.98 0.33
CA GLU A 91 13.03 1.35 -0.91
C GLU A 91 11.95 0.48 -1.52
N ALA A 92 11.22 -0.28 -0.68
CA ALA A 92 10.14 -1.13 -1.16
C ALA A 92 9.03 -0.29 -1.80
N LEU A 93 8.70 0.85 -1.18
CA LEU A 93 7.68 1.74 -1.71
C LEU A 93 8.12 2.36 -3.04
N ARG A 94 9.41 2.71 -3.15
CA ARG A 94 9.96 3.24 -4.39
C ARG A 94 9.86 2.20 -5.51
N GLN A 95 10.20 0.95 -5.21
CA GLN A 95 10.09 -0.13 -6.20
C GLN A 95 8.63 -0.39 -6.57
N ALA A 96 7.72 -0.35 -5.60
CA ALA A 96 6.30 -0.51 -5.87
C ALA A 96 5.79 0.60 -6.78
N ALA A 97 6.19 1.85 -6.52
CA ALA A 97 5.79 2.98 -7.35
C ALA A 97 6.29 2.83 -8.77
N SER A 98 7.53 2.41 -8.93
CA SER A 98 8.11 2.17 -10.27
C SER A 98 7.33 1.07 -11.00
N TYR A 99 7.00 0.00 -10.31
CA TYR A 99 6.24 -1.09 -10.89
C TYR A 99 4.86 -0.62 -11.35
N ILE A 100 4.18 0.16 -10.52
CA ILE A 100 2.87 0.72 -10.84
C ILE A 100 2.93 1.56 -12.12
N CYS A 101 3.91 2.42 -12.22
CA CYS A 101 3.99 3.36 -13.34
C CYS A 101 4.51 2.73 -14.61
N HIS A 102 5.42 1.78 -14.51
CA HIS A 102 6.13 1.24 -15.70
C HIS A 102 5.67 -0.15 -16.10
N GLU A 103 5.21 -0.98 -15.16
CA GLU A 103 4.81 -2.34 -15.49
C GLU A 103 3.29 -2.49 -15.56
N LEU A 104 2.55 -1.88 -14.64
CA LEU A 104 1.09 -1.99 -14.64
C LEU A 104 0.43 -1.06 -15.67
N GLY A 105 1.15 -0.06 -16.15
CA GLY A 105 0.57 0.91 -17.08
C GLY A 105 -0.52 1.76 -16.43
N ALA A 106 -0.45 1.93 -15.12
CA ALA A 106 -1.43 2.73 -14.38
C ALA A 106 -1.18 4.22 -14.60
N GLU A 107 -2.23 5.01 -14.49
CA GLU A 107 -2.11 6.47 -14.63
C GLU A 107 -1.55 7.08 -13.36
N PHE A 108 -1.84 6.48 -12.20
CA PHE A 108 -1.21 6.91 -10.95
C PHE A 108 -1.32 5.80 -9.90
N GLY A 109 -0.49 5.93 -8.87
CA GLY A 109 -0.59 5.13 -7.66
C GLY A 109 -1.59 5.77 -6.73
N MET A 110 -2.22 4.97 -5.87
CA MET A 110 -3.22 5.45 -4.94
C MET A 110 -3.10 4.69 -3.63
N LEU A 111 -3.23 5.39 -2.52
CA LEU A 111 -3.24 4.73 -1.22
C LEU A 111 -4.19 5.46 -0.28
N PHE A 112 -4.67 4.71 0.71
CA PHE A 112 -5.44 5.23 1.83
C PHE A 112 -4.55 5.22 3.06
N CYS A 113 -4.55 6.29 3.83
CA CYS A 113 -3.72 6.30 5.03
C CYS A 113 -4.36 7.11 6.16
N LEU A 114 -3.93 6.80 7.38
CA LEU A 114 -4.28 7.60 8.54
C LEU A 114 -3.51 8.92 8.50
N PRO A 115 -4.08 9.99 9.06
CA PRO A 115 -3.44 11.32 8.98
C PRO A 115 -2.00 11.34 9.47
N ARG A 116 -1.65 10.55 10.48
CA ARG A 116 -0.29 10.54 11.02
C ARG A 116 0.76 10.02 10.03
N LEU A 117 0.31 9.31 9.00
CA LEU A 117 1.23 8.74 8.01
C LEU A 117 1.39 9.61 6.77
N ALA A 118 0.53 10.61 6.59
CA ALA A 118 0.58 11.45 5.40
C ALA A 118 1.95 12.12 5.19
N PRO A 119 2.62 12.66 6.23
CA PRO A 119 3.93 13.27 6.00
C PRO A 119 4.96 12.28 5.48
N PHE A 120 4.89 11.02 5.92
CA PHE A 120 5.80 9.99 5.42
C PHE A 120 5.64 9.79 3.91
N TYR A 121 4.40 9.65 3.45
CA TYR A 121 4.15 9.45 2.02
C TYR A 121 4.43 10.72 1.21
N ALA A 122 4.12 11.89 1.78
CA ALA A 122 4.38 13.15 1.08
C ALA A 122 5.88 13.31 0.77
N ARG A 123 6.74 12.87 1.68
CA ARG A 123 8.19 12.94 1.45
C ARG A 123 8.64 12.01 0.33
N GLN A 124 7.82 11.01 -0.03
CA GLN A 124 8.11 10.10 -1.12
C GLN A 124 7.50 10.56 -2.45
N GLY A 125 6.89 11.74 -2.48
CA GLY A 125 6.29 12.29 -3.70
C GLY A 125 4.79 12.09 -3.83
N TRP A 126 4.14 11.48 -2.84
CA TRP A 126 2.70 11.28 -2.88
C TRP A 126 1.98 12.58 -2.51
N GLN A 127 0.84 12.82 -3.15
CA GLN A 127 0.09 14.06 -3.01
C GLN A 127 -1.30 13.77 -2.44
N MET A 128 -1.78 14.66 -1.59
CA MET A 128 -3.12 14.53 -1.01
C MET A 128 -4.18 14.76 -2.04
N VAL A 129 -5.22 13.92 -2.03
CA VAL A 129 -6.42 14.12 -2.81
C VAL A 129 -7.32 15.05 -2.02
N GLU A 130 -7.82 16.12 -2.67
CA GLU A 130 -8.79 17.00 -2.06
C GLU A 130 -10.19 16.57 -2.48
N GLY A 131 -11.15 16.76 -1.59
CA GLY A 131 -12.51 16.35 -1.84
C GLY A 131 -12.83 14.97 -1.32
N GLU A 132 -14.09 14.58 -1.47
CA GLU A 132 -14.55 13.30 -0.97
C GLU A 132 -14.07 12.13 -1.82
N VAL A 133 -13.73 11.04 -1.15
CA VAL A 133 -13.45 9.77 -1.81
C VAL A 133 -14.45 8.76 -1.24
N VAL A 134 -15.19 8.11 -2.14
CA VAL A 134 -16.19 7.12 -1.77
C VAL A 134 -15.62 5.74 -2.05
N ILE A 135 -15.71 4.85 -1.08
CA ILE A 135 -15.28 3.46 -1.24
C ILE A 135 -16.51 2.54 -1.21
N GLU A 136 -16.46 1.47 -2.00
CA GLU A 136 -17.53 0.48 -2.02
C GLU A 136 -17.26 -0.56 -0.94
N GLN A 137 -18.27 -0.79 -0.11
CA GLN A 137 -18.20 -1.77 0.96
C GLN A 137 -19.41 -2.70 0.84
N PRO A 138 -19.37 -3.87 1.48
CA PRO A 138 -20.51 -4.83 1.36
C PRO A 138 -21.85 -4.23 1.71
N ALA A 139 -21.90 -3.28 2.66
CA ALA A 139 -23.14 -2.64 3.07
C ALA A 139 -23.51 -1.43 2.24
N GLY A 140 -22.70 -1.07 1.23
CA GLY A 140 -22.94 0.05 0.36
C GLY A 140 -21.78 1.05 0.35
N PRO A 141 -21.93 2.15 -0.41
CA PRO A 141 -20.85 3.13 -0.51
C PRO A 141 -20.63 3.88 0.79
N VAL A 142 -19.38 4.18 1.10
CA VAL A 142 -18.97 4.88 2.33
C VAL A 142 -17.98 5.96 1.95
N VAL A 143 -18.12 7.15 2.53
CA VAL A 143 -17.12 8.20 2.39
C VAL A 143 -15.95 7.83 3.29
N TRP A 144 -14.75 7.76 2.68
CA TRP A 144 -13.54 7.45 3.45
C TRP A 144 -13.21 8.64 4.35
N PRO A 145 -13.08 8.43 5.67
CA PRO A 145 -12.95 9.55 6.60
C PRO A 145 -11.53 10.08 6.79
N TYR A 146 -10.54 9.39 6.23
CA TYR A 146 -9.14 9.76 6.42
C TYR A 146 -8.54 10.26 5.11
N HIS A 147 -7.22 10.11 4.93
CA HIS A 147 -6.54 10.64 3.77
C HIS A 147 -6.47 9.63 2.63
N VAL A 148 -6.54 10.14 1.41
CA VAL A 148 -6.22 9.41 0.20
C VAL A 148 -5.08 10.17 -0.46
N MET A 149 -4.05 9.44 -0.88
CA MET A 149 -2.91 10.07 -1.54
C MET A 149 -2.67 9.39 -2.88
N VAL A 150 -2.16 10.16 -3.82
CA VAL A 150 -1.89 9.67 -5.17
C VAL A 150 -0.47 10.02 -5.56
N LEU A 151 0.12 9.17 -6.40
CA LEU A 151 1.41 9.41 -7.02
C LEU A 151 1.19 9.41 -8.53
N PRO A 152 1.19 10.58 -9.16
CA PRO A 152 1.02 10.60 -10.62
C PRO A 152 2.17 9.89 -11.30
N CYS A 153 1.83 9.04 -12.27
CA CYS A 153 2.81 8.43 -13.13
C CYS A 153 3.09 9.36 -14.33
N GLY A 154 2.92 10.63 -14.08
CA GLY A 154 3.04 11.68 -15.07
C GLY A 154 4.43 11.69 -15.68
N GLY A 155 4.64 12.55 -16.60
CA GLY A 155 5.82 12.45 -17.42
C GLY A 155 5.62 11.48 -18.55
N ARG A 156 4.50 10.80 -18.51
CA ARG A 156 4.08 9.94 -19.59
C ARG A 156 3.04 10.65 -20.41
#